data_8c836c40b1358d727b9571e5ea0e241c
#
_entry.id   8c836c40b1358d727b9571e5ea0e241c
#
_cell.length_a   1.000
_cell.length_b   1.000
_cell.length_c   1.000
_cell.angle_alpha   90.00
_cell.angle_beta   90.00
_cell.angle_gamma   90.00
#
_symmetry.space_group_name_H-M   'P 1'
#
loop_
_entity.id
_entity.type
_entity.pdbx_description
1 polymer ?
#
loop_
_entity_poly.entity_id
_entity_poly.type
_entity_poly.pdbx_seq_one_letter_code
_entity_poly.pdbx_strand_id
1 'polypeptide(L)'
;MVRIFINGFGNIGRRIASALAADKEFQFVGIAKYTPDEGIKEAYEQNFNVFAPEEKLDAFKKMGYDVAGTVKEAIQRSDIVIDAAKDGLGYDNKTKYYIPMSKPAIFQGGEERFGERSVADMIHNSRVNYEQAFGKKYVMQGSCNVTGLGRMMQPLIDKYGKEIK
;
A
#
# COMPACT_ATOMS: atom_id res chain seq x y z
N MET A 1 1.41 -11.36 -15.68
CA MET A 1 2.00 -11.06 -14.37
C MET A 1 1.41 -9.74 -13.90
N VAL A 2 0.87 -9.68 -12.68
CA VAL A 2 0.24 -8.48 -12.12
C VAL A 2 1.32 -7.48 -11.73
N ARG A 3 1.17 -6.22 -12.17
CA ARG A 3 2.11 -5.13 -11.90
C ARG A 3 1.70 -4.39 -10.63
N ILE A 4 2.59 -4.36 -9.65
CA ILE A 4 2.32 -3.76 -8.35
C ILE A 4 3.24 -2.56 -8.11
N PHE A 5 2.65 -1.43 -7.72
CA PHE A 5 3.35 -0.23 -7.29
C PHE A 5 3.08 0.02 -5.80
N ILE A 6 4.11 0.43 -5.05
CA ILE A 6 3.97 0.79 -3.65
C ILE A 6 4.05 2.32 -3.52
N ASN A 7 2.94 2.90 -3.11
CA ASN A 7 2.86 4.34 -2.88
C ASN A 7 3.25 4.67 -1.44
N GLY A 8 4.55 4.86 -1.22
CA GLY A 8 5.16 5.14 0.09
C GLY A 8 6.30 4.18 0.43
N PHE A 9 7.35 4.69 1.07
CA PHE A 9 8.54 3.93 1.45
C PHE A 9 8.94 4.20 2.90
N GLY A 10 7.94 4.09 3.80
CA GLY A 10 8.11 4.05 5.25
C GLY A 10 8.35 2.62 5.75
N ASN A 11 8.23 2.39 7.06
CA ASN A 11 8.48 1.08 7.68
C ASN A 11 7.66 -0.07 7.06
N ILE A 12 6.40 0.17 6.72
CA ILE A 12 5.53 -0.83 6.10
C ILE A 12 5.89 -1.00 4.62
N GLY A 13 5.99 0.12 3.88
CA GLY A 13 6.30 0.11 2.46
C GLY A 13 7.61 -0.62 2.13
N ARG A 14 8.66 -0.43 2.91
CA ARG A 14 9.96 -1.13 2.76
C ARG A 14 9.80 -2.64 2.85
N ARG A 15 9.10 -3.13 3.87
CA ARG A 15 8.89 -4.57 4.09
C ARG A 15 8.08 -5.20 2.97
N ILE A 16 7.05 -4.50 2.50
CA ILE A 16 6.24 -4.97 1.37
C ILE A 16 7.08 -4.96 0.08
N ALA A 17 7.88 -3.90 -0.16
CA ALA A 17 8.76 -3.80 -1.32
C ALA A 17 9.75 -4.96 -1.39
N SER A 18 10.43 -5.26 -0.28
CA SER A 18 11.38 -6.38 -0.21
C SER A 18 10.69 -7.74 -0.43
N ALA A 19 9.47 -7.92 0.10
CA ALA A 19 8.70 -9.15 -0.13
C ALA A 19 8.29 -9.30 -1.60
N LEU A 20 7.78 -8.24 -2.23
CA LEU A 20 7.38 -8.26 -3.64
C LEU A 20 8.57 -8.44 -4.59
N ALA A 21 9.71 -7.84 -4.28
CA ALA A 21 10.91 -8.00 -5.11
C ALA A 21 11.46 -9.43 -5.09
N ALA A 22 11.23 -10.17 -4.01
CA ALA A 22 11.60 -11.59 -3.88
C ALA A 22 10.60 -12.53 -4.55
N ASP A 23 9.37 -12.07 -4.82
CA ASP A 23 8.29 -12.89 -5.38
C ASP A 23 8.28 -12.79 -6.91
N LYS A 24 8.36 -13.95 -7.57
CA LYS A 24 8.38 -14.03 -9.05
C LYS A 24 6.98 -14.07 -9.68
N GLU A 25 5.93 -14.13 -8.88
CA GLU A 25 4.55 -14.14 -9.39
C GLU A 25 4.06 -12.73 -9.75
N PHE A 26 4.71 -11.70 -9.19
CA PHE A 26 4.37 -10.30 -9.43
C PHE A 26 5.46 -9.55 -10.18
N GLN A 27 5.07 -8.50 -10.89
CA GLN A 27 6.00 -7.53 -11.44
C GLN A 27 6.03 -6.30 -10.53
N PHE A 28 7.13 -6.12 -9.81
CA PHE A 28 7.31 -4.96 -8.97
C PHE A 28 7.69 -3.73 -9.82
N VAL A 29 6.81 -2.72 -9.84
CA VAL A 29 7.00 -1.49 -10.61
C VAL A 29 8.01 -0.57 -9.93
N GLY A 30 7.95 -0.46 -8.60
CA GLY A 30 8.80 0.40 -7.78
C GLY A 30 8.05 1.01 -6.60
N ILE A 31 8.69 2.00 -5.98
CA ILE A 31 8.18 2.69 -4.77
C ILE A 31 8.02 4.19 -5.00
N ALA A 32 7.11 4.83 -4.25
CA ALA A 32 7.06 6.29 -4.14
C ALA A 32 7.86 6.79 -2.95
N LYS A 33 8.63 7.86 -3.17
CA LYS A 33 9.29 8.62 -2.13
C LYS A 33 8.84 10.08 -2.20
N TYR A 34 8.34 10.60 -1.09
CA TYR A 34 7.77 11.96 -1.03
C TYR A 34 8.76 12.99 -0.52
N THR A 35 9.85 12.56 0.10
CA THR A 35 10.90 13.41 0.63
C THR A 35 12.25 12.86 0.18
N PRO A 36 13.15 13.71 -0.37
CA PRO A 36 14.49 13.30 -0.73
C PRO A 36 15.37 13.24 0.53
N ASP A 37 15.33 12.13 1.24
CA ASP A 37 16.12 11.86 2.44
C ASP A 37 16.98 10.59 2.27
N GLU A 38 17.82 10.30 3.25
CA GLU A 38 18.72 9.15 3.18
C GLU A 38 18.04 7.79 3.04
N GLY A 39 16.76 7.68 3.40
CA GLY A 39 15.99 6.44 3.20
C GLY A 39 15.83 6.03 1.74
N ILE A 40 16.17 6.92 0.78
CA ILE A 40 16.20 6.57 -0.65
C ILE A 40 17.38 5.65 -1.00
N LYS A 41 18.48 5.73 -0.25
CA LYS A 41 19.68 4.91 -0.46
C LYS A 41 19.35 3.42 -0.36
N GLU A 42 18.53 3.06 0.62
CA GLU A 42 18.06 1.69 0.80
C GLU A 42 17.28 1.17 -0.42
N ALA A 43 16.47 2.02 -1.06
CA ALA A 43 15.77 1.64 -2.27
C ALA A 43 16.72 1.39 -3.45
N TYR A 44 17.78 2.19 -3.56
CA TYR A 44 18.81 2.00 -4.60
C TYR A 44 19.68 0.77 -4.36
N GLU A 45 20.05 0.50 -3.11
CA GLU A 45 20.80 -0.71 -2.73
C GLU A 45 20.05 -1.99 -3.09
N GLN A 46 18.72 -1.94 -3.03
CA GLN A 46 17.83 -3.04 -3.44
C GLN A 46 17.45 -2.98 -4.93
N ASN A 47 18.00 -2.05 -5.70
CA ASN A 47 17.69 -1.82 -7.12
C ASN A 47 16.22 -1.53 -7.39
N PHE A 48 15.53 -0.86 -6.48
CA PHE A 48 14.14 -0.46 -6.68
C PHE A 48 14.04 0.80 -7.53
N ASN A 49 13.10 0.83 -8.47
CA ASN A 49 12.73 2.07 -9.14
C ASN A 49 12.07 3.01 -8.14
N VAL A 50 12.59 4.23 -8.04
CA VAL A 50 12.05 5.28 -7.18
C VAL A 50 11.27 6.26 -8.01
N PHE A 51 10.05 6.58 -7.59
CA PHE A 51 9.19 7.58 -8.19
C PHE A 51 8.92 8.71 -7.18
N ALA A 52 8.80 9.94 -7.65
CA ALA A 52 8.54 11.09 -6.81
C ALA A 52 7.31 11.87 -7.30
N PRO A 53 6.65 12.68 -6.43
CA PRO A 53 5.66 13.64 -6.89
C PRO A 53 6.26 14.60 -7.91
N GLU A 54 5.50 14.96 -8.93
CA GLU A 54 5.98 15.83 -10.02
C GLU A 54 6.58 17.14 -9.50
N GLU A 55 5.92 17.76 -8.52
CA GLU A 55 6.36 18.98 -7.87
C GLU A 55 7.63 18.83 -7.00
N LYS A 56 8.12 17.60 -6.82
CA LYS A 56 9.31 17.30 -6.01
C LYS A 56 10.51 16.87 -6.85
N LEU A 57 10.37 16.63 -8.14
CA LEU A 57 11.44 16.13 -9.02
C LEU A 57 12.73 16.96 -8.92
N ASP A 58 12.60 18.30 -8.96
CA ASP A 58 13.74 19.20 -8.83
C ASP A 58 14.46 19.10 -7.48
N ALA A 59 13.70 18.85 -6.40
CA ALA A 59 14.29 18.66 -5.09
C ALA A 59 15.11 17.36 -5.01
N PHE A 60 14.62 16.27 -5.60
CA PHE A 60 15.37 15.01 -5.70
C PHE A 60 16.66 15.20 -6.52
N LYS A 61 16.55 15.84 -7.69
CA LYS A 61 17.69 16.11 -8.55
C LYS A 61 18.76 16.99 -7.89
N LYS A 62 18.35 18.05 -7.17
CA LYS A 62 19.28 18.92 -6.42
C LYS A 62 20.06 18.18 -5.33
N MET A 63 19.49 17.11 -4.77
CA MET A 63 20.16 16.27 -3.79
C MET A 63 20.95 15.10 -4.42
N GLY A 64 21.03 15.06 -5.73
CA GLY A 64 21.77 14.03 -6.46
C GLY A 64 21.05 12.69 -6.56
N TYR A 65 19.73 12.67 -6.33
CA TYR A 65 18.93 11.46 -6.47
C TYR A 65 18.30 11.38 -7.86
N ASP A 66 18.52 10.27 -8.54
CA ASP A 66 17.86 9.96 -9.80
C ASP A 66 16.53 9.22 -9.54
N VAL A 67 15.46 9.63 -10.20
CA VAL A 67 14.13 9.01 -10.07
C VAL A 67 13.65 8.50 -11.42
N ALA A 68 12.96 7.35 -11.40
CA ALA A 68 12.49 6.67 -12.60
C ALA A 68 11.28 7.36 -13.26
N GLY A 69 10.73 8.39 -12.60
CA GLY A 69 9.60 9.18 -13.07
C GLY A 69 8.69 9.68 -11.96
N THR A 70 7.49 10.07 -12.32
CA THR A 70 6.49 10.59 -11.39
C THR A 70 5.65 9.48 -10.74
N VAL A 71 5.11 9.75 -9.55
CA VAL A 71 4.13 8.87 -8.88
C VAL A 71 2.94 8.58 -9.80
N LYS A 72 2.49 9.59 -10.55
CA LYS A 72 1.39 9.46 -11.49
C LYS A 72 1.69 8.43 -12.59
N GLU A 73 2.88 8.48 -13.17
CA GLU A 73 3.32 7.53 -14.19
C GLU A 73 3.44 6.11 -13.64
N ALA A 74 3.97 5.96 -12.42
CA ALA A 74 4.05 4.66 -11.78
C ALA A 74 2.68 4.03 -11.54
N ILE A 75 1.70 4.82 -11.08
CA ILE A 75 0.31 4.40 -10.91
C ILE A 75 -0.29 3.98 -12.26
N GLN A 76 -0.05 4.74 -13.33
CA GLN A 76 -0.54 4.39 -14.67
C GLN A 76 0.00 3.04 -15.14
N ARG A 77 1.27 2.76 -14.88
CA ARG A 77 1.97 1.51 -15.28
C ARG A 77 1.57 0.30 -14.43
N SER A 78 0.98 0.50 -13.25
CA SER A 78 0.59 -0.58 -12.33
C SER A 78 -0.81 -1.10 -12.60
N ASP A 79 -1.09 -2.33 -12.19
CA ASP A 79 -2.42 -2.91 -12.17
C ASP A 79 -3.08 -2.73 -10.80
N ILE A 80 -2.27 -2.77 -9.72
CA ILE A 80 -2.69 -2.57 -8.33
C ILE A 80 -1.71 -1.63 -7.65
N VAL A 81 -2.22 -0.76 -6.78
CA VAL A 81 -1.42 0.10 -5.91
C VAL A 81 -1.52 -0.41 -4.46
N ILE A 82 -0.38 -0.55 -3.80
CA ILE A 82 -0.35 -0.69 -2.33
C ILE A 82 -0.04 0.69 -1.76
N ASP A 83 -1.03 1.30 -1.12
CA ASP A 83 -0.85 2.60 -0.48
C ASP A 83 -0.28 2.39 0.93
N ALA A 84 0.98 2.75 1.10
CA ALA A 84 1.72 2.75 2.36
C ALA A 84 2.28 4.14 2.66
N ALA A 85 1.58 5.18 2.18
CA ALA A 85 1.89 6.57 2.47
C ALA A 85 1.68 6.89 3.96
N LYS A 86 2.04 8.09 4.37
CA LYS A 86 1.80 8.56 5.74
C LYS A 86 0.30 8.56 6.04
N ASP A 87 -0.05 8.22 7.28
CA ASP A 87 -1.43 8.21 7.78
C ASP A 87 -2.21 9.47 7.38
N GLY A 88 -3.43 9.27 6.91
CA GLY A 88 -4.34 10.33 6.47
C GLY A 88 -4.15 10.77 5.01
N LEU A 89 -3.09 10.33 4.31
CA LEU A 89 -2.88 10.65 2.91
C LEU A 89 -3.57 9.68 1.94
N GLY A 90 -3.99 8.52 2.42
CA GLY A 90 -4.63 7.50 1.58
C GLY A 90 -5.91 7.98 0.91
N TYR A 91 -6.74 8.76 1.61
CA TYR A 91 -7.94 9.34 1.04
C TYR A 91 -7.62 10.35 -0.08
N ASP A 92 -6.63 11.20 0.13
CA ASP A 92 -6.21 12.20 -0.87
C ASP A 92 -5.59 11.52 -2.09
N ASN A 93 -4.77 10.48 -1.89
CA ASN A 93 -4.22 9.65 -2.95
C ASN A 93 -5.33 8.92 -3.73
N LYS A 94 -6.31 8.35 -3.03
CA LYS A 94 -7.47 7.68 -3.62
C LYS A 94 -8.23 8.63 -4.54
N THR A 95 -8.54 9.82 -4.04
CA THR A 95 -9.33 10.84 -4.75
C THR A 95 -8.55 11.44 -5.91
N LYS A 96 -7.27 11.76 -5.69
CA LYS A 96 -6.41 12.42 -6.69
C LYS A 96 -5.99 11.47 -7.82
N TYR A 97 -5.73 10.20 -7.50
CA TYR A 97 -5.09 9.28 -8.44
C TYR A 97 -5.91 8.02 -8.73
N TYR A 98 -6.34 7.28 -7.67
CA TYR A 98 -6.85 5.93 -7.89
C TYR A 98 -8.25 5.91 -8.49
N ILE A 99 -9.14 6.80 -8.04
CA ILE A 99 -10.48 6.93 -8.65
C ILE A 99 -10.41 7.38 -10.11
N PRO A 100 -9.74 8.51 -10.44
CA PRO A 100 -9.68 8.99 -11.83
C PRO A 100 -9.01 8.01 -12.79
N MET A 101 -8.03 7.23 -12.32
CA MET A 101 -7.32 6.25 -13.14
C MET A 101 -7.92 4.85 -13.06
N SER A 102 -9.04 4.69 -12.35
CA SER A 102 -9.70 3.39 -12.14
C SER A 102 -8.77 2.32 -11.55
N LYS A 103 -7.79 2.70 -10.72
CA LYS A 103 -6.82 1.78 -10.12
C LYS A 103 -7.35 1.18 -8.82
N PRO A 104 -7.36 -0.14 -8.67
CA PRO A 104 -7.59 -0.77 -7.38
C PRO A 104 -6.41 -0.50 -6.43
N ALA A 105 -6.74 -0.40 -5.13
CA ALA A 105 -5.72 -0.12 -4.13
C ALA A 105 -5.93 -0.90 -2.84
N ILE A 106 -4.80 -1.26 -2.21
CA ILE A 106 -4.74 -1.86 -0.88
C ILE A 106 -4.11 -0.83 0.05
N PHE A 107 -4.89 -0.31 0.98
CA PHE A 107 -4.42 0.67 1.96
C PHE A 107 -3.88 -0.02 3.20
N GLN A 108 -2.80 0.52 3.74
CA GLN A 108 -2.25 0.04 5.01
C GLN A 108 -2.99 0.69 6.20
N GLY A 109 -2.91 0.07 7.38
CA GLY A 109 -3.58 0.56 8.58
C GLY A 109 -3.13 1.98 8.97
N GLY A 110 -4.01 2.73 9.59
CA GLY A 110 -3.83 4.14 9.96
C GLY A 110 -4.81 5.08 9.25
N GLU A 111 -5.41 4.64 8.16
CA GLU A 111 -6.40 5.40 7.41
C GLU A 111 -7.80 5.37 8.05
N GLU A 112 -8.67 6.31 7.67
CA GLU A 112 -10.06 6.30 8.10
C GLU A 112 -10.82 5.09 7.56
N ARG A 113 -11.57 4.44 8.45
CA ARG A 113 -12.28 3.18 8.19
C ARG A 113 -13.76 3.39 7.88
N PHE A 114 -14.31 4.48 8.40
CA PHE A 114 -15.73 4.79 8.33
C PHE A 114 -15.93 6.28 8.03
N GLY A 115 -17.13 6.64 7.56
CA GLY A 115 -17.45 8.02 7.26
C GLY A 115 -17.04 8.46 5.85
N GLU A 116 -17.14 9.76 5.61
CA GLU A 116 -16.96 10.36 4.29
C GLU A 116 -15.54 10.22 3.74
N ARG A 117 -14.54 10.14 4.60
CA ARG A 117 -13.12 9.97 4.23
C ARG A 117 -12.65 8.52 4.27
N SER A 118 -13.56 7.56 4.31
CA SER A 118 -13.19 6.14 4.26
C SER A 118 -12.43 5.82 2.98
N VAL A 119 -11.27 5.17 3.13
CA VAL A 119 -10.42 4.80 2.00
C VAL A 119 -10.84 3.52 1.32
N ALA A 120 -11.56 2.63 2.01
CA ALA A 120 -11.78 1.27 1.54
C ALA A 120 -13.22 0.80 1.68
N ASP A 121 -13.60 -0.16 0.84
CA ASP A 121 -14.89 -0.83 0.85
C ASP A 121 -15.00 -1.84 2.00
N MET A 122 -13.85 -2.29 2.52
CA MET A 122 -13.78 -3.22 3.63
C MET A 122 -12.42 -3.20 4.34
N ILE A 123 -12.42 -3.62 5.60
CA ILE A 123 -11.21 -3.94 6.36
C ILE A 123 -10.91 -5.43 6.15
N HIS A 124 -9.71 -5.73 5.68
CA HIS A 124 -9.26 -7.07 5.39
C HIS A 124 -8.38 -7.65 6.50
N ASN A 125 -8.59 -8.91 6.77
CA ASN A 125 -7.69 -9.75 7.56
C ASN A 125 -7.64 -11.14 6.90
N SER A 126 -6.47 -11.56 6.47
CA SER A 126 -6.29 -12.80 5.70
C SER A 126 -6.79 -14.08 6.41
N ARG A 127 -6.91 -14.09 7.74
CA ARG A 127 -7.45 -15.23 8.49
C ARG A 127 -8.96 -15.15 8.72
N VAL A 128 -9.51 -13.93 8.74
CA VAL A 128 -10.91 -13.71 9.14
C VAL A 128 -11.84 -13.62 7.94
N ASN A 129 -11.45 -12.88 6.90
CA ASN A 129 -12.35 -12.53 5.81
C ASN A 129 -11.65 -12.43 4.44
N TYR A 130 -10.71 -13.34 4.20
CA TYR A 130 -9.90 -13.34 2.96
C TYR A 130 -10.75 -13.31 1.69
N GLU A 131 -11.72 -14.22 1.60
CA GLU A 131 -12.56 -14.36 0.41
C GLU A 131 -13.47 -13.15 0.15
N GLN A 132 -13.83 -12.41 1.19
CA GLN A 132 -14.66 -11.22 1.05
C GLN A 132 -13.95 -10.06 0.33
N ALA A 133 -12.63 -10.13 0.21
CA ALA A 133 -11.83 -9.14 -0.52
C ALA A 133 -11.92 -9.31 -2.05
N PHE A 134 -12.33 -10.48 -2.53
CA PHE A 134 -12.42 -10.72 -3.97
C PHE A 134 -13.44 -9.80 -4.62
N GLY A 135 -13.05 -9.18 -5.72
CA GLY A 135 -13.88 -8.23 -6.46
C GLY A 135 -13.98 -6.84 -5.84
N LYS A 136 -13.38 -6.61 -4.65
CA LYS A 136 -13.32 -5.27 -4.06
C LYS A 136 -12.24 -4.43 -4.71
N LYS A 137 -12.58 -3.18 -5.03
CA LYS A 137 -11.64 -2.26 -5.67
C LYS A 137 -10.70 -1.61 -4.67
N TYR A 138 -11.21 -1.33 -3.47
CA TYR A 138 -10.48 -0.68 -2.40
C TYR A 138 -10.56 -1.51 -1.14
N VAL A 139 -9.41 -1.98 -0.67
CA VAL A 139 -9.30 -2.83 0.51
C VAL A 139 -8.32 -2.17 1.49
N MET A 140 -8.62 -2.19 2.77
CA MET A 140 -7.70 -1.73 3.79
C MET A 140 -7.24 -2.89 4.67
N GLN A 141 -5.95 -3.03 4.82
CA GLN A 141 -5.36 -3.92 5.81
C GLN A 141 -5.64 -3.34 7.22
N GLY A 142 -6.17 -4.14 8.11
CA GLY A 142 -6.36 -3.73 9.50
C GLY A 142 -5.01 -3.38 10.18
N SER A 143 -5.07 -2.56 11.23
CA SER A 143 -3.86 -2.28 12.03
C SER A 143 -3.25 -3.57 12.60
N CYS A 144 -1.99 -3.52 13.02
CA CYS A 144 -1.30 -4.67 13.60
C CYS A 144 -2.08 -5.29 14.78
N ASN A 145 -2.69 -4.45 15.62
CA ASN A 145 -3.50 -4.90 16.76
C ASN A 145 -4.78 -5.62 16.28
N VAL A 146 -5.53 -5.03 15.35
CA VAL A 146 -6.74 -5.63 14.79
C VAL A 146 -6.42 -6.93 14.06
N THR A 147 -5.32 -6.95 13.30
CA THR A 147 -4.86 -8.15 12.60
C THR A 147 -4.46 -9.25 13.58
N GLY A 148 -3.70 -8.91 14.62
CA GLY A 148 -3.30 -9.86 15.66
C GLY A 148 -4.49 -10.45 16.41
N LEU A 149 -5.39 -9.59 16.90
CA LEU A 149 -6.61 -10.02 17.60
C LEU A 149 -7.50 -10.91 16.71
N GLY A 150 -7.74 -10.52 15.47
CA GLY A 150 -8.54 -11.31 14.53
C GLY A 150 -7.96 -12.70 14.30
N ARG A 151 -6.63 -12.81 14.13
CA ARG A 151 -5.94 -14.10 13.94
C ARG A 151 -6.02 -15.00 15.18
N MET A 152 -6.03 -14.43 16.38
CA MET A 152 -6.17 -15.19 17.63
C MET A 152 -7.62 -15.58 17.90
N MET A 153 -8.57 -14.68 17.64
CA MET A 153 -9.98 -14.91 17.93
C MET A 153 -10.65 -15.86 16.92
N GLN A 154 -10.24 -15.81 15.66
CA GLN A 154 -10.92 -16.60 14.62
C GLN A 154 -10.95 -18.11 14.90
N PRO A 155 -9.85 -18.77 15.30
CA PRO A 155 -9.87 -20.18 15.67
C PRO A 155 -10.82 -20.50 16.85
N LEU A 156 -10.96 -19.57 17.80
CA LEU A 156 -11.90 -19.72 18.91
C LEU A 156 -13.34 -19.60 18.42
N ILE A 157 -13.62 -18.64 17.56
CA ILE A 157 -14.93 -18.45 16.93
C ILE A 157 -15.28 -19.67 16.07
N ASP A 158 -14.34 -20.18 15.28
CA ASP A 158 -14.55 -21.37 14.45
C ASP A 158 -14.92 -22.59 15.29
N LYS A 159 -14.29 -22.74 16.47
CA LYS A 159 -14.49 -23.89 17.36
C LYS A 159 -15.69 -23.73 18.30
N TYR A 160 -15.89 -22.54 18.85
CA TYR A 160 -16.84 -22.30 19.95
C TYR A 160 -17.85 -21.19 19.66
N GLY A 161 -17.90 -20.67 18.45
CA GLY A 161 -18.63 -19.43 18.12
C GLY A 161 -20.12 -19.42 18.49
N LYS A 162 -20.77 -20.60 18.57
CA LYS A 162 -22.16 -20.73 19.05
C LYS A 162 -22.28 -20.64 20.58
N GLU A 163 -21.21 -20.81 21.31
CA GLU A 163 -21.14 -20.86 22.78
C GLU A 163 -20.53 -19.57 23.38
N ILE A 164 -19.88 -18.76 22.55
CA ILE A 164 -19.32 -17.45 22.97
C ILE A 164 -20.47 -16.44 23.02
N LYS A 165 -20.82 -16.02 24.22
CA LYS A 165 -21.84 -14.99 24.49
C LYS A 165 -21.18 -13.66 24.83
#